data_ca1d3a611435509c2a8cd028b9a15eed
#
_entry.id   ca1d3a611435509c2a8cd028b9a15eed
#
_cell.length_a   1.000
_cell.length_b   1.000
_cell.length_c   1.000
_cell.angle_alpha   90.00
_cell.angle_beta   90.00
_cell.angle_gamma   90.00
#
_symmetry.space_group_name_H-M   'P 1'
#
loop_
_entity.id
_entity.type
_entity.pdbx_description
1 polymer ?
#
loop_
_entity_poly.entity_id
_entity_poly.type
_entity_poly.pdbx_seq_one_letter_code
_entity_poly.pdbx_strand_id
1 'polypeptide(L)'
;MLFLTKNDYDKILKHCEAGLPDEACGLIGGTKEGNDKYIKKVYLLTNIDHSNEHFSMDPKEQLQAVKDMRQNGLELLGNFHSHPESPSRPSEEDKRLAYDSKVNYLILSLMDRENPVLKAFII
;
A
#
# COMPACT_ATOMS: atom_id res chain seq x y z
N MET A 1 -3.05 -16.32 4.23
CA MET A 1 -3.23 -15.76 2.89
C MET A 1 -3.83 -14.38 3.00
N LEU A 2 -3.47 -13.47 2.11
CA LEU A 2 -4.01 -12.11 2.07
C LEU A 2 -5.02 -11.99 0.95
N PHE A 3 -6.24 -11.54 1.27
CA PHE A 3 -7.33 -11.41 0.31
C PHE A 3 -7.61 -9.94 0.01
N LEU A 4 -7.69 -9.62 -1.27
CA LEU A 4 -7.97 -8.29 -1.79
C LEU A 4 -9.13 -8.39 -2.79
N THR A 5 -10.18 -7.58 -2.62
CA THR A 5 -11.26 -7.54 -3.60
C THR A 5 -10.84 -6.82 -4.86
N LYS A 6 -11.50 -7.13 -5.98
CA LYS A 6 -11.26 -6.40 -7.23
C LYS A 6 -11.54 -4.91 -7.08
N ASN A 7 -12.58 -4.55 -6.34
CA ASN A 7 -12.93 -3.15 -6.11
C ASN A 7 -11.80 -2.39 -5.39
N ASP A 8 -11.21 -3.00 -4.37
CA ASP A 8 -10.09 -2.39 -3.63
C ASP A 8 -8.81 -2.35 -4.48
N TYR A 9 -8.58 -3.38 -5.30
CA TYR A 9 -7.48 -3.36 -6.27
C TYR A 9 -7.62 -2.19 -7.24
N ASP A 10 -8.82 -1.97 -7.76
CA ASP A 10 -9.09 -0.86 -8.69
C ASP A 10 -8.84 0.50 -8.03
N LYS A 11 -9.17 0.64 -6.75
CA LYS A 11 -8.87 1.86 -5.98
C LYS A 11 -7.37 2.12 -5.87
N ILE A 12 -6.61 1.08 -5.54
CA ILE A 12 -5.14 1.17 -5.46
C ILE A 12 -4.58 1.56 -6.83
N LEU A 13 -5.00 0.87 -7.88
CA LEU A 13 -4.52 1.12 -9.23
C LEU A 13 -4.78 2.55 -9.68
N LYS A 14 -6.00 3.04 -9.53
CA LYS A 14 -6.36 4.41 -9.91
C LYS A 14 -5.56 5.45 -9.14
N HIS A 15 -5.37 5.24 -7.85
CA HIS A 15 -4.59 6.14 -7.01
C HIS A 15 -3.13 6.19 -7.47
N CYS A 16 -2.55 5.03 -7.77
CA CYS A 16 -1.17 4.95 -8.25
C CYS A 16 -1.00 5.57 -9.63
N GLU A 17 -1.95 5.35 -10.53
CA GLU A 17 -1.93 5.97 -11.86
C GLU A 17 -2.08 7.49 -11.79
N ALA A 18 -2.97 7.97 -10.92
CA ALA A 18 -3.18 9.42 -10.73
C ALA A 18 -1.96 10.11 -10.12
N GLY A 19 -1.14 9.38 -9.37
CA GLY A 19 0.07 9.93 -8.75
C GLY A 19 1.26 10.04 -9.69
N LEU A 20 1.23 9.39 -10.87
CA LEU A 20 2.36 9.42 -11.79
C LEU A 20 2.76 10.86 -12.15
N PRO A 21 4.07 11.15 -12.27
CA PRO A 21 5.20 10.22 -12.27
C PRO A 21 5.74 9.84 -10.88
N ASP A 22 5.11 10.32 -9.81
CA ASP A 22 5.55 10.07 -8.44
C ASP A 22 5.08 8.71 -7.91
N GLU A 23 5.78 8.18 -6.91
CA GLU A 23 5.27 7.04 -6.14
C GLU A 23 4.01 7.46 -5.39
N ALA A 24 2.99 6.60 -5.43
CA ALA A 24 1.80 6.76 -4.62
C ALA A 24 1.86 5.79 -3.44
N CYS A 25 1.10 6.06 -2.39
CA CYS A 25 1.13 5.27 -1.18
C CYS A 25 -0.21 5.25 -0.45
N GLY A 26 -0.34 4.32 0.48
CA GLY A 26 -1.52 4.21 1.32
C GLY A 26 -1.40 3.10 2.34
N LEU A 27 -2.47 2.92 3.11
CA LEU A 27 -2.58 1.89 4.12
C LEU A 27 -3.70 0.93 3.77
N ILE A 28 -3.60 -0.30 4.27
CA ILE A 28 -4.66 -1.29 4.15
C ILE A 28 -5.10 -1.74 5.54
N GLY A 29 -6.41 -1.73 5.76
CA GLY A 29 -7.03 -2.17 6.99
C GLY A 29 -7.98 -3.33 6.72
N GLY A 30 -8.16 -4.18 7.72
CA GLY A 30 -9.04 -5.33 7.57
C GLY A 30 -9.13 -6.19 8.81
N THR A 31 -9.44 -7.46 8.60
CA THR A 31 -9.64 -8.43 9.66
C THR A 31 -8.72 -9.64 9.49
N LYS A 32 -8.46 -10.33 10.59
CA LYS A 32 -7.67 -11.56 10.59
C LYS A 32 -8.54 -12.71 11.09
N GLU A 33 -8.45 -13.86 10.40
CA GLU A 33 -9.10 -15.10 10.79
C GLU A 33 -8.08 -16.24 10.67
N GLY A 34 -7.52 -16.70 11.79
CA GLY A 34 -6.42 -17.66 11.77
C GLY A 34 -5.21 -17.06 11.05
N ASN A 35 -4.76 -17.74 10.00
CA ASN A 35 -3.64 -17.27 9.18
C ASN A 35 -4.06 -16.42 7.99
N ASP A 36 -5.36 -16.18 7.84
CA ASP A 36 -5.90 -15.41 6.72
C ASP A 36 -6.15 -13.96 7.11
N LYS A 37 -5.83 -13.05 6.19
CA LYS A 37 -6.04 -11.62 6.33
C LYS A 37 -6.97 -11.15 5.23
N TYR A 38 -8.01 -10.41 5.59
CA TYR A 38 -9.00 -9.90 4.66
C TYR A 38 -8.95 -8.39 4.62
N ILE A 39 -8.51 -7.83 3.49
CA ILE A 39 -8.51 -6.38 3.31
C ILE A 39 -9.97 -5.91 3.16
N LYS A 40 -10.39 -5.01 4.04
CA LYS A 40 -11.75 -4.47 4.06
C LYS A 40 -11.82 -3.02 3.62
N LYS A 41 -10.72 -2.28 3.79
CA LYS A 41 -10.67 -0.88 3.42
C LYS A 41 -9.26 -0.47 3.01
N VAL A 42 -9.18 0.32 1.95
CA VAL A 42 -7.94 0.90 1.43
C VAL A 42 -7.95 2.40 1.73
N TYR A 43 -6.85 2.89 2.27
CA TYR A 43 -6.67 4.31 2.62
C TYR A 43 -5.67 4.93 1.66
N LEU A 44 -6.15 5.85 0.84
CA LEU A 44 -5.36 6.50 -0.21
C LEU A 44 -4.70 7.74 0.39
N LEU A 45 -3.38 7.68 0.58
CA LEU A 45 -2.63 8.73 1.26
C LEU A 45 -1.79 9.52 0.27
N THR A 46 -1.30 10.67 0.73
CA THR A 46 -0.44 11.56 -0.04
C THR A 46 1.01 11.21 0.18
N ASN A 47 1.79 11.13 -0.89
CA ASN A 47 3.25 11.08 -0.83
C ASN A 47 3.77 12.51 -0.71
N ILE A 48 4.20 12.91 0.48
CA ILE A 48 4.68 14.28 0.72
C ILE A 48 6.09 14.53 0.18
N ASP A 49 6.80 13.49 -0.22
CA ASP A 49 8.14 13.63 -0.84
C ASP A 49 8.08 14.00 -2.32
N HIS A 50 6.92 13.82 -2.96
CA HIS A 50 6.71 14.11 -4.37
C HIS A 50 7.84 13.53 -5.25
N SER A 51 8.20 12.26 -5.00
CA SER A 51 9.32 11.59 -5.66
C SER A 51 8.85 10.37 -6.45
N ASN A 52 9.56 10.09 -7.55
CA ASN A 52 9.34 8.86 -8.32
C ASN A 52 10.14 7.66 -7.81
N GLU A 53 10.98 7.85 -6.78
CA GLU A 53 11.88 6.81 -6.26
C GLU A 53 11.63 6.46 -4.80
N HIS A 54 10.95 7.31 -4.05
CA HIS A 54 10.63 7.07 -2.64
C HIS A 54 9.36 7.78 -2.22
N PHE A 55 8.88 7.46 -1.03
CA PHE A 55 7.67 8.09 -0.51
C PHE A 55 7.76 8.27 1.00
N SER A 56 7.01 9.26 1.48
CA SER A 56 6.67 9.44 2.89
C SER A 56 5.20 9.78 2.98
N MET A 57 4.49 9.08 3.85
CA MET A 57 3.06 9.30 4.04
C MET A 57 2.83 10.54 4.91
N ASP A 58 1.82 11.35 4.58
CA ASP A 58 1.40 12.48 5.39
C ASP A 58 1.01 11.99 6.79
N PRO A 59 1.65 12.47 7.88
CA PRO A 59 1.39 12.00 9.23
C PRO A 59 -0.05 12.22 9.71
N LYS A 60 -0.69 13.31 9.29
CA LYS A 60 -2.09 13.59 9.65
C LYS A 60 -3.03 12.60 9.00
N GLU A 61 -2.81 12.30 7.72
CA GLU A 61 -3.60 11.31 7.00
C GLU A 61 -3.42 9.91 7.59
N GLN A 62 -2.19 9.55 7.97
CA GLN A 62 -1.93 8.27 8.64
C GLN A 62 -2.71 8.17 9.95
N LEU A 63 -2.69 9.20 10.75
CA LEU A 63 -3.40 9.22 12.03
C LEU A 63 -4.91 9.08 11.82
N GLN A 64 -5.46 9.78 10.86
CA GLN A 64 -6.88 9.69 10.51
C GLN A 64 -7.26 8.29 10.04
N ALA A 65 -6.42 7.66 9.22
CA ALA A 65 -6.64 6.30 8.75
C ALA A 65 -6.66 5.31 9.91
N VAL A 66 -5.72 5.39 10.83
CA VAL A 66 -5.65 4.51 12.02
C VAL A 66 -6.88 4.72 12.92
N LYS A 67 -7.30 5.95 13.11
CA LYS A 67 -8.53 6.25 13.88
C LYS A 67 -9.76 5.64 13.22
N ASP A 68 -9.88 5.78 11.91
CA ASP A 68 -10.99 5.19 11.15
C ASP A 68 -11.01 3.67 11.29
N MET A 69 -9.84 3.03 11.20
CA MET A 69 -9.72 1.58 11.41
C MET A 69 -10.26 1.17 12.77
N ARG A 70 -9.85 1.86 13.84
CA ARG A 70 -10.32 1.58 15.20
C ARG A 70 -11.83 1.73 15.34
N GLN A 71 -12.39 2.78 14.75
CA GLN A 71 -13.83 3.04 14.82
C GLN A 71 -14.64 1.98 14.09
N ASN A 72 -14.07 1.34 13.08
CA ASN A 72 -14.74 0.33 12.25
C ASN A 72 -14.33 -1.10 12.61
N GLY A 73 -13.63 -1.31 13.71
CA GLY A 73 -13.19 -2.64 14.14
C GLY A 73 -12.19 -3.29 13.21
N LEU A 74 -11.39 -2.50 12.51
CA LEU A 74 -10.37 -2.97 11.58
C LEU A 74 -8.98 -2.90 12.21
N GLU A 75 -8.09 -3.78 11.77
CA GLU A 75 -6.67 -3.77 12.12
C GLU A 75 -5.84 -3.26 10.95
N LEU A 76 -4.70 -2.65 11.25
CA LEU A 76 -3.72 -2.32 10.23
C LEU A 76 -3.08 -3.60 9.70
N LEU A 77 -3.33 -3.94 8.44
CA LEU A 77 -2.77 -5.12 7.81
C LEU A 77 -1.46 -4.84 7.07
N GLY A 78 -1.24 -3.59 6.68
CA GLY A 78 -0.03 -3.20 5.98
C GLY A 78 -0.16 -1.90 5.24
N ASN A 79 0.74 -1.72 4.28
CA ASN A 79 0.75 -0.53 3.44
C ASN A 79 0.94 -0.93 1.98
N PHE A 80 0.71 0.03 1.09
CA PHE A 80 1.03 -0.13 -0.31
C PHE A 80 1.75 1.10 -0.85
N HIS A 81 2.56 0.88 -1.88
CA HIS A 81 3.11 1.96 -2.67
C HIS A 81 3.32 1.48 -4.11
N SER A 82 3.52 2.43 -5.02
CA SER A 82 3.78 2.12 -6.42
C SER A 82 5.27 2.26 -6.73
N HIS A 83 5.71 1.46 -7.71
CA HIS A 83 6.98 1.63 -8.39
C HIS A 83 6.66 2.10 -9.82
N PRO A 84 6.76 3.42 -10.13
CA PRO A 84 6.37 3.92 -11.45
C PRO A 84 7.18 3.33 -12.61
N GLU A 85 8.48 3.04 -12.39
CA GLU A 85 9.39 2.65 -13.46
C GLU A 85 10.21 1.39 -13.15
N SER A 86 9.90 0.67 -12.07
CA SER A 86 10.62 -0.52 -11.63
C SER A 86 9.69 -1.69 -11.35
N PRO A 87 10.22 -2.93 -11.28
CA PRO A 87 9.39 -4.11 -11.01
C PRO A 87 8.76 -4.10 -9.61
N SER A 88 7.72 -4.92 -9.44
CA SER A 88 7.08 -5.13 -8.13
C SER A 88 7.97 -6.04 -7.29
N ARG A 89 8.93 -5.43 -6.62
CA ARG A 89 9.77 -6.07 -5.60
C ARG A 89 10.35 -4.97 -4.71
N PRO A 90 10.65 -5.27 -3.43
CA PRO A 90 11.20 -4.27 -2.53
C PRO A 90 12.55 -3.74 -3.04
N SER A 91 12.69 -2.42 -3.05
CA SER A 91 13.98 -1.76 -3.26
C SER A 91 14.83 -1.90 -2.00
N GLU A 92 16.12 -1.54 -2.08
CA GLU A 92 16.97 -1.53 -0.89
C GLU A 92 16.45 -0.54 0.15
N GLU A 93 15.91 0.59 -0.27
CA GLU A 93 15.28 1.56 0.61
C GLU A 93 14.02 0.98 1.25
N ASP A 94 13.16 0.30 0.48
CA ASP A 94 11.96 -0.35 1.00
C ASP A 94 12.31 -1.34 2.11
N LYS A 95 13.35 -2.14 1.92
CA LYS A 95 13.83 -3.11 2.92
C LYS A 95 14.34 -2.40 4.19
N ARG A 96 15.10 -1.31 4.00
CA ARG A 96 15.67 -0.55 5.12
C ARG A 96 14.58 0.13 5.96
N LEU A 97 13.51 0.57 5.33
CA LEU A 97 12.40 1.27 5.99
C LEU A 97 11.28 0.36 6.46
N ALA A 98 11.39 -0.95 6.26
CA ALA A 98 10.40 -1.93 6.69
C ALA A 98 10.64 -2.28 8.17
N TYR A 99 9.94 -1.59 9.07
CA TYR A 99 10.14 -1.74 10.51
C TYR A 99 9.29 -2.84 11.15
N ASP A 100 8.23 -3.28 10.47
CA ASP A 100 7.30 -4.26 11.04
C ASP A 100 7.19 -5.47 10.13
N SER A 101 7.71 -6.62 10.61
CA SER A 101 7.67 -7.88 9.87
C SER A 101 6.31 -8.59 9.94
N LYS A 102 5.37 -8.05 10.72
CA LYS A 102 4.03 -8.63 10.91
C LYS A 102 3.01 -8.11 9.91
N VAL A 103 3.34 -7.05 9.19
CA VAL A 103 2.44 -6.44 8.20
C VAL A 103 2.86 -6.81 6.79
N ASN A 104 1.92 -6.66 5.87
CA ASN A 104 2.17 -6.88 4.45
C ASN A 104 2.57 -5.57 3.77
N TYR A 105 3.54 -5.66 2.86
CA TYR A 105 3.98 -4.56 2.02
C TYR A 105 3.54 -4.85 0.60
N LEU A 106 2.59 -4.09 0.08
CA LEU A 106 2.06 -4.26 -1.27
C LEU A 106 2.77 -3.28 -2.20
N ILE A 107 3.29 -3.78 -3.31
CA ILE A 107 3.99 -2.96 -4.29
C ILE A 107 3.32 -3.13 -5.65
N LEU A 108 2.80 -2.02 -6.19
CA LEU A 108 2.21 -1.99 -7.52
C LEU A 108 3.22 -1.44 -8.50
N SER A 109 3.66 -2.27 -9.45
CA SER A 109 4.53 -1.83 -10.52
C SER A 109 3.71 -1.28 -11.69
N LEU A 110 4.06 -0.08 -12.12
CA LEU A 110 3.54 0.55 -13.33
C LEU A 110 4.63 0.66 -14.41
N MET A 111 5.69 -0.16 -14.30
CA MET A 111 6.77 -0.20 -15.29
C MET A 111 6.22 -0.49 -16.70
N ASP A 112 5.30 -1.45 -16.80
CA ASP A 112 4.46 -1.67 -17.97
C ASP A 112 3.05 -1.20 -17.62
N ARG A 113 2.65 -0.05 -18.13
CA ARG A 113 1.37 0.59 -17.76
C ARG A 113 0.15 -0.15 -18.27
N GLU A 114 0.31 -0.95 -19.31
CA GLU A 114 -0.76 -1.79 -19.82
C GLU A 114 -0.94 -3.08 -19.02
N ASN A 115 0.08 -3.47 -18.27
CA ASN A 115 0.10 -4.70 -17.48
C ASN A 115 0.62 -4.42 -16.06
N PRO A 116 -0.14 -3.71 -15.22
CA PRO A 116 0.28 -3.45 -13.84
C PRO A 116 0.40 -4.75 -13.05
N VAL A 117 1.39 -4.80 -12.16
CA VAL A 117 1.67 -5.99 -11.33
C VAL A 117 1.64 -5.59 -9.86
N LEU A 118 0.74 -6.22 -9.09
CA LEU A 118 0.66 -6.03 -7.64
C LEU A 118 1.13 -7.31 -6.95
N LYS A 119 2.11 -7.19 -6.08
CA LYS A 119 2.58 -8.29 -5.22
C LYS A 119 2.64 -7.85 -3.77
N ALA A 120 2.46 -8.81 -2.86
CA ALA A 120 2.55 -8.57 -1.43
C ALA A 120 3.80 -9.24 -0.87
N PHE A 121 4.47 -8.56 0.05
CA PHE A 121 5.73 -9.03 0.65
C PHE A 121 5.67 -8.96 2.16
N ILE A 122 6.36 -9.88 2.81
CA ILE A 122 6.74 -9.79 4.22
C ILE A 122 8.24 -9.51 4.22
N ILE A 123 8.63 -8.41 4.82
CA ILE A 123 10.04 -7.97 4.77
C ILE A 123 10.70 -8.07 6.14
#